data_31c1ba5aee1ba8ef771eddc9c6ba1291
#
_entry.id   31c1ba5aee1ba8ef771eddc9c6ba1291
#
_cell.length_a   1.000
_cell.length_b   1.000
_cell.length_c   1.000
_cell.angle_alpha   90.00
_cell.angle_beta   90.00
_cell.angle_gamma   90.00
#
_symmetry.space_group_name_H-M   'P 1'
#
loop_
_entity.id
_entity.type
_entity.pdbx_description
1 polymer ?
#
loop_
_entity_poly.entity_id
_entity_poly.type
_entity_poly.pdbx_seq_one_letter_code
_entity_poly.pdbx_strand_id
1 'polypeptide(L)'
;RSCLVGSEMCIRDRHNVSMVTKADKLNLGWCWQIPTQERIGCGYVSCDQWGNSVIDEIKSNYPDAEILKSFKFDSGKLKKSWNHNVISLGLAYHFLEPLQATNIHLTLVQIDILCQRCIRQTKDRTLNPDVISIYNKHIDNLIEDFKNFINIHYSRDSRVTLTDYNKKIISLLKVRGLFFEDLPQLYGCSGIGLWGHTLLGLNHLTKQECHNFLSEMNLYEEVKEISSELQTIFKNTSFISYQELIKKLSI
;
A
#
# COMPACT_ATOMS: atom_id res chain seq x y z
N ARG A 1 -19.39 5.35 -1.53
CA ARG A 1 -19.06 6.36 -0.49
C ARG A 1 -17.99 7.26 -1.05
N SER A 2 -18.31 8.55 -1.17
CA SER A 2 -17.32 9.55 -1.51
C SER A 2 -16.29 9.60 -0.38
N CYS A 3 -15.05 9.29 -0.70
CA CYS A 3 -13.94 9.53 0.20
C CYS A 3 -13.37 10.91 -0.06
N LEU A 4 -13.12 11.64 0.98
CA LEU A 4 -12.57 12.96 0.95
C LEU A 4 -11.18 12.94 1.42
N VAL A 5 -10.53 13.75 0.88
CA VAL A 5 -9.69 14.93 0.94
C VAL A 5 -8.24 14.54 1.12
N GLY A 6 -7.47 14.70 0.07
CA GLY A 6 -6.05 14.93 0.24
C GLY A 6 -5.83 16.39 0.62
N SER A 7 -5.48 16.69 1.86
CA SER A 7 -4.88 17.97 2.19
C SER A 7 -3.38 17.83 2.04
N GLU A 8 -2.79 18.47 1.04
CA GLU A 8 -1.35 18.58 0.95
C GLU A 8 -0.88 19.64 1.95
N MET A 9 0.01 19.23 2.84
CA MET A 9 0.58 20.07 3.88
C MET A 9 2.11 20.07 3.74
N CYS A 10 2.76 21.16 4.15
CA CYS A 10 4.21 21.23 4.25
C CYS A 10 4.61 21.52 5.70
N ILE A 11 5.50 20.70 6.23
CA ILE A 11 6.20 20.97 7.49
C ILE A 11 7.62 21.38 7.12
N ARG A 12 8.02 22.59 7.51
CA ARG A 12 9.35 23.16 7.15
C ARG A 12 10.46 22.84 8.16
N ASP A 13 10.32 21.80 8.95
CA ASP A 13 11.35 21.50 9.94
C ASP A 13 12.55 20.75 9.31
N ARG A 14 13.73 21.39 9.33
CA ARG A 14 14.94 20.93 8.64
C ARG A 14 15.86 20.05 9.51
N HIS A 15 15.54 19.83 10.79
CA HIS A 15 16.54 19.30 11.73
C HIS A 15 16.54 17.79 11.95
N ASN A 16 15.49 17.06 11.56
CA ASN A 16 15.43 15.58 11.68
C ASN A 16 14.63 14.96 10.55
N VAL A 17 15.19 14.96 9.34
CA VAL A 17 14.52 14.30 8.19
C VAL A 17 14.59 12.79 8.38
N SER A 18 13.42 12.18 8.56
CA SER A 18 13.26 10.71 8.56
C SER A 18 13.64 10.15 7.18
N MET A 19 14.29 8.98 7.15
CA MET A 19 14.58 8.28 5.89
C MET A 19 13.40 7.44 5.38
N VAL A 20 12.30 7.41 6.11
CA VAL A 20 11.15 6.57 5.82
C VAL A 20 9.87 7.38 5.70
N THR A 21 9.01 6.97 4.78
CA THR A 21 7.62 7.42 4.74
C THR A 21 6.88 6.91 5.97
N LYS A 22 6.08 7.77 6.59
CA LYS A 22 5.20 7.40 7.69
C LYS A 22 3.75 7.47 7.25
N ALA A 23 2.90 6.65 7.87
CA ALA A 23 1.46 6.72 7.77
C ALA A 23 0.89 6.64 9.19
N ASP A 24 0.42 7.77 9.69
CA ASP A 24 -0.10 7.90 11.05
C ASP A 24 -1.63 7.78 11.03
N LYS A 25 -2.17 6.85 11.81
CA LYS A 25 -3.61 6.76 12.05
C LYS A 25 -4.05 7.87 13.00
N LEU A 26 -5.05 8.64 12.60
CA LEU A 26 -5.68 9.69 13.40
C LEU A 26 -7.16 9.36 13.64
N ASN A 27 -7.88 10.22 14.40
CA ASN A 27 -9.26 9.89 14.79
C ASN A 27 -10.22 9.92 13.58
N LEU A 28 -10.06 10.89 12.68
CA LEU A 28 -10.97 11.10 11.55
C LEU A 28 -10.44 10.53 10.24
N GLY A 29 -9.17 10.07 10.22
CA GLY A 29 -8.52 9.56 9.03
C GLY A 29 -7.09 9.10 9.28
N TRP A 30 -6.22 9.33 8.31
CA TRP A 30 -4.78 9.03 8.41
C TRP A 30 -3.96 10.05 7.64
N CYS A 31 -2.73 10.25 8.08
CA CYS A 31 -1.79 11.19 7.48
C CYS A 31 -0.55 10.46 6.98
N TRP A 32 -0.19 10.65 5.71
CA TRP A 32 1.11 10.26 5.21
C TRP A 32 2.10 11.40 5.33
N GLN A 33 3.37 11.06 5.59
CA GLN A 33 4.49 11.99 5.67
C GLN A 33 5.63 11.45 4.83
N ILE A 34 6.02 12.20 3.82
CA ILE A 34 7.10 11.84 2.89
C ILE A 34 8.19 12.89 3.02
N PRO A 35 9.34 12.55 3.64
CA PRO A 35 10.47 13.45 3.73
C PRO A 35 11.10 13.67 2.35
N THR A 36 11.38 14.92 2.03
CA THR A 36 12.15 15.32 0.86
C THR A 36 13.35 16.16 1.32
N GLN A 37 14.21 16.57 0.39
CA GLN A 37 15.39 17.39 0.72
C GLN A 37 15.04 18.74 1.34
N GLU A 38 13.91 19.32 0.97
CA GLU A 38 13.54 20.68 1.34
C GLU A 38 12.41 20.77 2.36
N ARG A 39 11.56 19.74 2.41
CA ARG A 39 10.33 19.75 3.22
C ARG A 39 9.89 18.33 3.55
N ILE A 40 8.97 18.19 4.49
CA ILE A 40 8.16 16.98 4.64
C ILE A 40 6.83 17.22 3.94
N GLY A 41 6.59 16.51 2.83
CA GLY A 41 5.28 16.46 2.19
C GLY A 41 4.35 15.64 3.05
N CYS A 42 3.19 16.18 3.40
CA CYS A 42 2.16 15.50 4.17
C CYS A 42 0.84 15.51 3.41
N GLY A 43 0.05 14.47 3.58
CA GLY A 43 -1.32 14.45 3.10
C GLY A 43 -2.24 13.74 4.07
N TYR A 44 -3.34 14.36 4.36
CA TYR A 44 -4.37 13.83 5.23
C TYR A 44 -5.52 13.25 4.40
N VAL A 45 -5.90 12.02 4.68
CA VAL A 45 -6.99 11.31 3.98
C VAL A 45 -8.10 10.99 4.98
N SER A 46 -9.34 11.36 4.65
CA SER A 46 -10.50 11.23 5.52
C SER A 46 -11.78 11.00 4.72
N CYS A 47 -12.88 10.67 5.38
CA CYS A 47 -14.21 10.60 4.79
C CYS A 47 -14.91 11.96 4.79
N ASP A 48 -15.75 12.23 3.76
CA ASP A 48 -16.48 13.50 3.57
C ASP A 48 -17.38 13.91 4.76
N GLN A 49 -17.86 12.92 5.48
CA GLN A 49 -18.76 13.14 6.60
C GLN A 49 -18.18 14.02 7.74
N TRP A 50 -16.86 14.17 7.79
CA TRP A 50 -16.18 14.89 8.87
C TRP A 50 -16.01 16.39 8.60
N GLY A 51 -16.15 16.83 7.35
CA GLY A 51 -16.12 18.24 6.98
C GLY A 51 -14.95 19.02 7.59
N ASN A 52 -15.29 20.16 8.24
CA ASN A 52 -14.29 21.04 8.84
C ASN A 52 -13.56 20.47 10.06
N SER A 53 -14.12 19.45 10.74
CA SER A 53 -13.45 18.81 11.87
C SER A 53 -12.10 18.20 11.52
N VAL A 54 -11.89 17.84 10.23
CA VAL A 54 -10.60 17.38 9.72
C VAL A 54 -9.53 18.46 9.82
N ILE A 55 -9.88 19.72 9.54
CA ILE A 55 -8.97 20.86 9.62
C ILE A 55 -8.52 21.08 11.06
N ASP A 56 -9.45 20.97 12.01
CA ASP A 56 -9.16 21.12 13.43
C ASP A 56 -8.25 20.00 13.93
N GLU A 57 -8.48 18.76 13.51
CA GLU A 57 -7.60 17.65 13.83
C GLU A 57 -6.20 17.83 13.24
N ILE A 58 -6.09 18.29 11.99
CA ILE A 58 -4.80 18.59 11.35
C ILE A 58 -4.04 19.63 12.16
N LYS A 59 -4.67 20.75 12.49
CA LYS A 59 -4.04 21.85 13.24
C LYS A 59 -3.63 21.42 14.65
N SER A 60 -4.39 20.54 15.27
CA SER A 60 -4.08 20.00 16.59
C SER A 60 -2.87 19.08 16.59
N ASN A 61 -2.74 18.22 15.58
CA ASN A 61 -1.66 17.23 15.49
C ASN A 61 -0.41 17.79 14.81
N TYR A 62 -0.58 18.76 13.92
CA TYR A 62 0.48 19.38 13.11
C TYR A 62 0.33 20.91 13.11
N PRO A 63 0.60 21.57 14.25
CA PRO A 63 0.33 23.02 14.40
C PRO A 63 1.12 23.89 13.41
N ASP A 64 2.30 23.45 13.00
CA ASP A 64 3.17 24.17 12.05
C ASP A 64 2.90 23.81 10.59
N ALA A 65 1.89 22.99 10.30
CA ALA A 65 1.55 22.58 8.96
C ALA A 65 0.74 23.65 8.22
N GLU A 66 1.21 24.02 7.03
CA GLU A 66 0.45 24.85 6.10
C GLU A 66 -0.41 23.97 5.18
N ILE A 67 -1.73 24.18 5.17
CA ILE A 67 -2.64 23.47 4.27
C ILE A 67 -2.58 24.14 2.90
N LEU A 68 -1.95 23.46 1.95
CA LEU A 68 -1.73 24.00 0.60
C LEU A 68 -2.94 23.76 -0.31
N LYS A 69 -3.58 22.59 -0.21
CA LYS A 69 -4.66 22.18 -1.09
C LYS A 69 -5.58 21.16 -0.42
N SER A 70 -6.84 21.23 -0.76
CA SER A 70 -7.85 20.25 -0.40
C SER A 70 -8.66 19.88 -1.64
N PHE A 71 -8.92 18.58 -1.83
CA PHE A 71 -9.72 18.09 -2.96
C PHE A 71 -10.52 16.84 -2.56
N LYS A 72 -11.61 16.62 -3.26
CA LYS A 72 -12.44 15.42 -3.10
C LYS A 72 -12.11 14.40 -4.19
N PHE A 73 -12.18 13.15 -3.85
CA PHE A 73 -12.07 12.06 -4.82
C PHE A 73 -13.06 10.94 -4.50
N ASP A 74 -13.44 10.21 -5.53
CA ASP A 74 -14.23 9.00 -5.42
C ASP A 74 -13.38 7.79 -5.76
N SER A 75 -13.36 6.80 -4.86
CA SER A 75 -12.71 5.52 -5.15
C SER A 75 -13.56 4.71 -6.12
N GLY A 76 -12.95 4.20 -7.17
CA GLY A 76 -13.68 3.40 -8.15
C GLY A 76 -12.86 3.04 -9.38
N LYS A 77 -13.53 2.40 -10.33
CA LYS A 77 -12.96 2.06 -11.63
C LYS A 77 -14.03 2.14 -12.73
N LEU A 78 -13.60 2.33 -13.96
CA LEU A 78 -14.46 2.18 -15.12
C LEU A 78 -14.90 0.70 -15.27
N LYS A 79 -15.97 0.46 -16.02
CA LYS A 79 -16.47 -0.90 -16.29
C LYS A 79 -15.46 -1.77 -17.04
N LYS A 80 -14.63 -1.16 -17.89
CA LYS A 80 -13.59 -1.82 -18.68
C LYS A 80 -12.39 -0.91 -18.79
N SER A 81 -11.18 -1.46 -18.63
CA SER A 81 -9.93 -0.76 -18.90
C SER A 81 -9.70 -0.65 -20.41
N TRP A 82 -9.97 -1.71 -21.15
CA TRP A 82 -9.87 -1.74 -22.62
C TRP A 82 -11.26 -1.88 -23.23
N ASN A 83 -11.67 -0.87 -23.97
CA ASN A 83 -12.94 -0.82 -24.66
C ASN A 83 -12.74 -0.43 -26.13
N HIS A 84 -13.07 -1.33 -27.05
CA HIS A 84 -12.79 -1.19 -28.49
C HIS A 84 -11.30 -0.88 -28.75
N ASN A 85 -11.02 0.28 -29.33
CA ASN A 85 -9.67 0.77 -29.64
C ASN A 85 -9.06 1.71 -28.60
N VAL A 86 -9.70 1.84 -27.43
CA VAL A 86 -9.26 2.72 -26.34
C VAL A 86 -8.89 1.91 -25.11
N ILE A 87 -7.71 2.19 -24.56
CA ILE A 87 -7.24 1.63 -23.30
C ILE A 87 -7.05 2.75 -22.30
N SER A 88 -7.73 2.64 -21.16
CA SER A 88 -7.56 3.55 -20.01
C SER A 88 -6.57 2.95 -19.04
N LEU A 89 -5.53 3.69 -18.68
CA LEU A 89 -4.46 3.26 -17.77
C LEU A 89 -4.40 4.15 -16.53
N GLY A 90 -3.95 3.60 -15.42
CA GLY A 90 -3.75 4.33 -14.19
C GLY A 90 -5.00 5.09 -13.74
N LEU A 91 -4.86 6.35 -13.36
CA LEU A 91 -5.95 7.19 -12.86
C LEU A 91 -7.09 7.40 -13.88
N ALA A 92 -6.83 7.22 -15.17
CA ALA A 92 -7.89 7.26 -16.18
C ALA A 92 -8.80 6.04 -16.16
N TYR A 93 -8.36 4.95 -15.52
CA TYR A 93 -9.14 3.73 -15.38
C TYR A 93 -9.67 3.54 -13.96
N HIS A 94 -8.81 3.68 -12.96
CA HIS A 94 -9.15 3.40 -11.57
C HIS A 94 -8.42 4.32 -10.60
N PHE A 95 -9.03 4.51 -9.44
CA PHE A 95 -8.41 5.07 -8.26
C PHE A 95 -9.00 4.42 -7.03
N LEU A 96 -8.17 3.82 -6.17
CA LEU A 96 -8.60 3.24 -4.91
C LEU A 96 -8.46 4.27 -3.79
N GLU A 97 -7.22 4.49 -3.37
CA GLU A 97 -6.82 5.54 -2.42
C GLU A 97 -5.29 5.71 -2.43
N PRO A 98 -4.73 6.74 -1.76
CA PRO A 98 -3.28 6.97 -1.77
C PRO A 98 -2.45 5.95 -0.99
N LEU A 99 -3.06 5.12 -0.15
CA LEU A 99 -2.36 4.19 0.74
C LEU A 99 -1.40 3.29 -0.04
N GLN A 100 -0.16 3.18 0.44
CA GLN A 100 0.92 2.34 -0.14
C GLN A 100 1.26 2.66 -1.60
N ALA A 101 0.83 3.80 -2.14
CA ALA A 101 1.06 4.20 -3.54
C ALA A 101 0.63 3.12 -4.56
N THR A 102 -0.38 2.31 -4.24
CA THR A 102 -0.84 1.16 -5.01
C THR A 102 -1.20 1.50 -6.45
N ASN A 103 -1.70 2.70 -6.71
CA ASN A 103 -2.05 3.13 -8.08
C ASN A 103 -0.85 3.22 -9.02
N ILE A 104 0.33 3.59 -8.53
CA ILE A 104 1.55 3.63 -9.36
C ILE A 104 1.91 2.20 -9.75
N HIS A 105 1.94 1.29 -8.78
CA HIS A 105 2.24 -0.12 -9.05
C HIS A 105 1.22 -0.74 -10.02
N LEU A 106 -0.08 -0.55 -9.79
CA LEU A 106 -1.14 -1.03 -10.68
C LEU A 106 -0.97 -0.51 -12.11
N THR A 107 -0.60 0.76 -12.27
CA THR A 107 -0.35 1.35 -13.60
C THR A 107 0.82 0.67 -14.30
N LEU A 108 1.92 0.44 -13.60
CA LEU A 108 3.09 -0.25 -14.16
C LEU A 108 2.76 -1.70 -14.57
N VAL A 109 2.00 -2.41 -13.75
CA VAL A 109 1.54 -3.76 -14.06
C VAL A 109 0.57 -3.77 -15.26
N GLN A 110 -0.34 -2.80 -15.34
CA GLN A 110 -1.21 -2.66 -16.52
C GLN A 110 -0.40 -2.49 -17.81
N ILE A 111 0.64 -1.65 -17.78
CA ILE A 111 1.52 -1.41 -18.93
C ILE A 111 2.29 -2.69 -19.29
N ASP A 112 2.85 -3.37 -18.28
CA ASP A 112 3.60 -4.61 -18.51
C ASP A 112 2.72 -5.69 -19.15
N ILE A 113 1.53 -5.95 -18.59
CA ILE A 113 0.58 -6.93 -19.16
C ILE A 113 0.19 -6.54 -20.59
N LEU A 114 -0.10 -5.27 -20.83
CA LEU A 114 -0.44 -4.79 -22.15
C LEU A 114 0.68 -5.03 -23.16
N CYS A 115 1.90 -4.63 -22.81
CA CYS A 115 3.06 -4.74 -23.70
C CYS A 115 3.50 -6.19 -23.92
N GLN A 116 3.62 -6.96 -22.84
CA GLN A 116 4.20 -8.30 -22.90
C GLN A 116 3.22 -9.35 -23.41
N ARG A 117 1.95 -9.25 -23.01
CA ARG A 117 0.96 -10.31 -23.25
C ARG A 117 -0.04 -9.99 -24.35
N CYS A 118 -0.30 -8.72 -24.61
CA CYS A 118 -1.30 -8.32 -25.59
C CYS A 118 -0.66 -7.86 -26.89
N ILE A 119 0.18 -6.83 -26.85
CA ILE A 119 0.74 -6.21 -28.06
C ILE A 119 1.73 -7.14 -28.76
N ARG A 120 2.63 -7.77 -28.02
CA ARG A 120 3.64 -8.70 -28.61
C ARG A 120 3.05 -9.92 -29.29
N GLN A 121 1.86 -10.35 -28.87
CA GLN A 121 1.19 -11.53 -29.42
C GLN A 121 0.27 -11.19 -30.60
N THR A 122 0.08 -9.91 -30.91
CA THR A 122 -0.77 -9.48 -32.01
C THR A 122 0.04 -9.48 -33.32
N LYS A 123 -0.01 -10.61 -34.06
CA LYS A 123 0.79 -10.79 -35.29
C LYS A 123 0.34 -9.87 -36.43
N ASP A 124 -0.94 -9.59 -36.55
CA ASP A 124 -1.52 -8.96 -37.75
C ASP A 124 -2.10 -7.57 -37.52
N ARG A 125 -1.72 -6.89 -36.43
CA ARG A 125 -2.27 -5.58 -36.02
C ARG A 125 -3.82 -5.57 -35.85
N THR A 126 -4.46 -6.73 -35.86
CA THR A 126 -5.90 -6.87 -35.62
C THR A 126 -6.15 -7.09 -34.14
N LEU A 127 -7.07 -6.32 -33.55
CA LEU A 127 -7.49 -6.47 -32.17
C LEU A 127 -8.39 -7.69 -32.05
N ASN A 128 -7.88 -8.72 -31.34
CA ASN A 128 -8.68 -9.90 -31.03
C ASN A 128 -9.57 -9.62 -29.80
N PRO A 129 -10.90 -9.78 -29.91
CA PRO A 129 -11.83 -9.57 -28.78
C PRO A 129 -11.52 -10.43 -27.55
N ASP A 130 -10.99 -11.65 -27.73
CA ASP A 130 -10.61 -12.53 -26.64
C ASP A 130 -9.43 -11.98 -25.85
N VAL A 131 -8.44 -11.40 -26.53
CA VAL A 131 -7.30 -10.72 -25.88
C VAL A 131 -7.78 -9.55 -25.04
N ILE A 132 -8.72 -8.75 -25.56
CA ILE A 132 -9.33 -7.64 -24.84
C ILE A 132 -10.08 -8.14 -23.59
N SER A 133 -10.86 -9.22 -23.74
CA SER A 133 -11.60 -9.81 -22.64
C SER A 133 -10.69 -10.36 -21.54
N ILE A 134 -9.66 -11.11 -21.92
CA ILE A 134 -8.65 -11.66 -21.00
C ILE A 134 -7.90 -10.55 -20.27
N TYR A 135 -7.50 -9.50 -20.98
CA TYR A 135 -6.85 -8.34 -20.39
C TYR A 135 -7.74 -7.69 -19.34
N ASN A 136 -8.98 -7.35 -19.69
CA ASN A 136 -9.92 -6.72 -18.75
C ASN A 136 -10.15 -7.56 -17.50
N LYS A 137 -10.36 -8.86 -17.66
CA LYS A 137 -10.54 -9.79 -16.53
C LYS A 137 -9.30 -9.81 -15.62
N HIS A 138 -8.11 -9.81 -16.21
CA HIS A 138 -6.86 -9.83 -15.46
C HIS A 138 -6.67 -8.56 -14.62
N ILE A 139 -6.92 -7.39 -15.24
CA ILE A 139 -6.81 -6.12 -14.55
C ILE A 139 -7.89 -5.96 -13.47
N ASP A 140 -9.11 -6.45 -13.74
CA ASP A 140 -10.19 -6.44 -12.73
C ASP A 140 -9.83 -7.26 -11.49
N ASN A 141 -9.28 -8.46 -11.67
CA ASN A 141 -8.82 -9.29 -10.56
C ASN A 141 -7.70 -8.59 -9.77
N LEU A 142 -6.74 -8.00 -10.46
CA LEU A 142 -5.64 -7.28 -9.83
C LEU A 142 -6.14 -6.12 -8.96
N ILE A 143 -7.11 -5.34 -9.45
CA ILE A 143 -7.69 -4.24 -8.69
C ILE A 143 -8.46 -4.76 -7.46
N GLU A 144 -9.20 -5.86 -7.58
CA GLU A 144 -9.92 -6.44 -6.45
C GLU A 144 -8.93 -6.96 -5.38
N ASP A 145 -7.81 -7.55 -5.79
CA ASP A 145 -6.75 -7.97 -4.87
C ASP A 145 -6.14 -6.79 -4.11
N PHE A 146 -5.84 -5.69 -4.81
CA PHE A 146 -5.34 -4.47 -4.15
C PHE A 146 -6.39 -3.81 -3.26
N LYS A 147 -7.65 -3.84 -3.64
CA LYS A 147 -8.76 -3.37 -2.80
C LYS A 147 -8.84 -4.16 -1.49
N ASN A 148 -8.70 -5.49 -1.56
CA ASN A 148 -8.61 -6.33 -0.37
C ASN A 148 -7.38 -5.99 0.47
N PHE A 149 -6.23 -5.80 -0.17
CA PHE A 149 -5.00 -5.40 0.52
C PHE A 149 -5.13 -4.03 1.22
N ILE A 150 -5.73 -3.05 0.59
CA ILE A 150 -6.03 -1.76 1.23
C ILE A 150 -7.02 -1.94 2.38
N ASN A 151 -8.10 -2.69 2.17
CA ASN A 151 -9.13 -2.90 3.18
C ASN A 151 -8.58 -3.56 4.45
N ILE A 152 -7.56 -4.45 4.34
CA ILE A 152 -6.96 -5.08 5.52
C ILE A 152 -6.23 -4.08 6.43
N HIS A 153 -5.70 -2.98 5.90
CA HIS A 153 -5.06 -1.94 6.71
C HIS A 153 -6.03 -1.28 7.68
N TYR A 154 -7.31 -1.27 7.33
CA TYR A 154 -8.38 -0.73 8.17
C TYR A 154 -9.02 -1.77 9.11
N SER A 155 -8.47 -2.97 9.21
CA SER A 155 -9.06 -4.08 9.99
C SER A 155 -9.18 -3.81 11.49
N ARG A 156 -8.45 -2.82 12.01
CA ARG A 156 -8.53 -2.37 13.40
C ARG A 156 -9.42 -1.14 13.58
N ASP A 157 -10.11 -0.72 12.56
CA ASP A 157 -11.08 0.37 12.64
C ASP A 157 -12.50 -0.20 12.60
N SER A 158 -13.24 -0.06 13.71
CA SER A 158 -14.60 -0.58 13.85
C SER A 158 -15.61 0.04 12.88
N ARG A 159 -15.26 1.17 12.27
CA ARG A 159 -16.08 1.86 11.27
C ARG A 159 -15.99 1.22 9.88
N VAL A 160 -15.00 0.38 9.65
CA VAL A 160 -14.76 -0.24 8.35
C VAL A 160 -15.22 -1.69 8.34
N THR A 161 -16.05 -2.03 7.36
CA THR A 161 -16.44 -3.42 7.12
C THR A 161 -15.36 -4.14 6.32
N LEU A 162 -14.81 -5.19 6.92
CA LEU A 162 -13.88 -6.06 6.20
C LEU A 162 -14.59 -6.87 5.12
N THR A 163 -13.89 -7.07 4.00
CA THR A 163 -14.34 -8.02 2.97
C THR A 163 -14.35 -9.45 3.51
N ASP A 164 -15.17 -10.32 2.95
CA ASP A 164 -15.21 -11.73 3.37
C ASP A 164 -13.88 -12.43 3.09
N TYR A 165 -13.19 -12.03 2.04
CA TYR A 165 -11.83 -12.47 1.77
C TYR A 165 -10.90 -12.15 2.95
N ASN A 166 -10.88 -10.89 3.43
CA ASN A 166 -10.02 -10.48 4.54
C ASN A 166 -10.38 -11.16 5.87
N LYS A 167 -11.67 -11.36 6.14
CA LYS A 167 -12.11 -12.14 7.31
C LYS A 167 -11.57 -13.57 7.27
N LYS A 168 -11.63 -14.21 6.08
CA LYS A 168 -11.08 -15.55 5.86
C LYS A 168 -9.56 -15.57 6.09
N ILE A 169 -8.80 -14.62 5.54
CA ILE A 169 -7.35 -14.54 5.71
C ILE A 169 -6.97 -14.39 7.18
N ILE A 170 -7.63 -13.51 7.93
CA ILE A 170 -7.39 -13.33 9.37
C ILE A 170 -7.73 -14.62 10.14
N SER A 171 -8.80 -15.31 9.78
CA SER A 171 -9.16 -16.58 10.40
C SER A 171 -8.12 -17.66 10.14
N LEU A 172 -7.68 -17.82 8.89
CA LEU A 172 -6.63 -18.79 8.53
C LEU A 172 -5.31 -18.50 9.25
N LEU A 173 -4.92 -17.23 9.31
CA LEU A 173 -3.72 -16.80 10.02
C LEU A 173 -3.70 -17.29 11.48
N LYS A 174 -4.83 -17.20 12.17
CA LYS A 174 -4.96 -17.59 13.57
C LYS A 174 -4.98 -19.10 13.79
N VAL A 175 -5.46 -19.87 12.83
CA VAL A 175 -5.64 -21.32 12.95
C VAL A 175 -4.38 -22.09 12.58
N ARG A 176 -3.68 -21.69 11.52
CA ARG A 176 -2.56 -22.46 10.95
C ARG A 176 -1.45 -21.65 10.32
N GLY A 177 -1.49 -20.33 10.45
CA GLY A 177 -0.64 -19.43 9.66
C GLY A 177 -1.13 -19.28 8.22
N LEU A 178 -0.39 -18.53 7.41
CA LEU A 178 -0.68 -18.32 5.99
C LEU A 178 0.35 -19.01 5.13
N PHE A 179 -0.12 -19.68 4.09
CA PHE A 179 0.69 -20.20 3.00
C PHE A 179 0.63 -19.26 1.80
N PHE A 180 1.59 -19.44 0.89
CA PHE A 180 1.68 -18.64 -0.32
C PHE A 180 0.40 -18.70 -1.17
N GLU A 181 -0.25 -19.86 -1.21
CA GLU A 181 -1.46 -20.14 -1.97
C GLU A 181 -2.73 -19.48 -1.38
N ASP A 182 -2.69 -19.09 -0.11
CA ASP A 182 -3.82 -18.40 0.52
C ASP A 182 -3.99 -16.96 0.05
N LEU A 183 -2.92 -16.37 -0.47
CA LEU A 183 -2.85 -14.97 -0.81
C LEU A 183 -2.85 -14.75 -2.33
N PRO A 184 -3.36 -13.60 -2.79
CA PRO A 184 -3.31 -13.27 -4.20
C PRO A 184 -1.87 -13.25 -4.69
N GLN A 185 -1.66 -13.81 -5.87
CA GLN A 185 -0.39 -13.71 -6.58
C GLN A 185 -0.33 -12.34 -7.25
N LEU A 186 -0.20 -11.29 -6.44
CA LEU A 186 -0.07 -9.94 -6.94
C LEU A 186 1.23 -9.85 -7.76
N TYR A 187 1.12 -9.48 -9.00
CA TYR A 187 2.24 -9.32 -9.93
C TYR A 187 3.39 -8.54 -9.30
N GLY A 188 4.50 -9.23 -9.00
CA GLY A 188 5.69 -8.63 -8.43
C GLY A 188 5.60 -8.17 -6.97
N CYS A 189 4.41 -8.16 -6.37
CA CYS A 189 4.25 -7.95 -4.93
C CYS A 189 4.00 -9.30 -4.30
N SER A 190 5.03 -9.90 -3.73
CA SER A 190 4.91 -11.20 -3.08
C SER A 190 3.82 -11.14 -2.02
N GLY A 191 2.74 -11.89 -2.23
CA GLY A 191 1.59 -11.87 -1.35
C GLY A 191 1.98 -12.08 0.11
N ILE A 192 2.76 -13.13 0.42
CA ILE A 192 3.16 -13.45 1.81
C ILE A 192 3.98 -12.33 2.46
N GLY A 193 5.01 -11.78 1.79
CA GLY A 193 5.83 -10.73 2.38
C GLY A 193 5.01 -9.50 2.74
N LEU A 194 4.28 -8.95 1.78
CA LEU A 194 3.50 -7.73 1.96
C LEU A 194 2.33 -7.92 2.94
N TRP A 195 1.54 -8.97 2.76
CA TRP A 195 0.42 -9.30 3.64
C TRP A 195 0.88 -9.69 5.04
N GLY A 196 1.93 -10.51 5.14
CA GLY A 196 2.48 -10.96 6.42
C GLY A 196 2.95 -9.78 7.28
N HIS A 197 3.75 -8.87 6.71
CA HIS A 197 4.18 -7.67 7.44
C HIS A 197 3.01 -6.78 7.85
N THR A 198 2.02 -6.60 6.98
CA THR A 198 0.83 -5.80 7.29
C THR A 198 0.01 -6.41 8.43
N LEU A 199 -0.25 -7.72 8.38
CA LEU A 199 -1.02 -8.43 9.40
C LEU A 199 -0.30 -8.48 10.76
N LEU A 200 1.02 -8.67 10.75
CA LEU A 200 1.85 -8.60 11.96
C LEU A 200 1.88 -7.17 12.52
N GLY A 201 2.10 -6.17 11.67
CA GLY A 201 2.09 -4.77 12.09
C GLY A 201 0.75 -4.31 12.66
N LEU A 202 -0.35 -4.89 12.19
CA LEU A 202 -1.70 -4.67 12.72
C LEU A 202 -2.03 -5.54 13.95
N ASN A 203 -1.06 -6.29 14.48
CA ASN A 203 -1.21 -7.17 15.64
C ASN A 203 -2.31 -8.25 15.47
N HIS A 204 -2.52 -8.77 14.25
CA HIS A 204 -3.42 -9.90 14.03
C HIS A 204 -2.86 -11.22 14.57
N LEU A 205 -1.54 -11.29 14.78
CA LEU A 205 -0.86 -12.29 15.59
C LEU A 205 -0.10 -11.62 16.73
N THR A 206 -0.17 -12.22 17.90
CA THR A 206 0.67 -11.87 19.03
C THR A 206 2.06 -12.51 18.88
N LYS A 207 3.05 -11.99 19.59
CA LYS A 207 4.38 -12.60 19.65
C LYS A 207 4.32 -14.05 20.12
N GLN A 208 3.44 -14.36 21.08
CA GLN A 208 3.26 -15.72 21.61
C GLN A 208 2.67 -16.67 20.56
N GLU A 209 1.67 -16.22 19.80
CA GLU A 209 1.10 -17.01 18.70
C GLU A 209 2.15 -17.30 17.62
N CYS A 210 2.95 -16.29 17.23
CA CYS A 210 4.08 -16.51 16.32
C CYS A 210 5.09 -17.52 16.84
N HIS A 211 5.46 -17.41 18.13
CA HIS A 211 6.35 -18.36 18.79
C HIS A 211 5.77 -19.77 18.76
N ASN A 212 4.51 -19.95 19.09
CA ASN A 212 3.84 -21.25 19.08
C ASN A 212 3.86 -21.88 17.68
N PHE A 213 3.49 -21.12 16.64
CA PHE A 213 3.54 -21.61 15.25
C PHE A 213 4.94 -22.05 14.82
N LEU A 214 5.96 -21.24 15.12
CA LEU A 214 7.34 -21.58 14.77
C LEU A 214 7.82 -22.83 15.51
N SER A 215 7.41 -23.00 16.77
CA SER A 215 7.75 -24.19 17.58
C SER A 215 7.05 -25.45 17.07
N GLU A 216 5.76 -25.35 16.69
CA GLU A 216 5.01 -26.46 16.10
C GLU A 216 5.59 -26.90 14.75
N MET A 217 6.16 -25.96 13.99
CA MET A 217 6.82 -26.23 12.71
C MET A 217 8.29 -26.66 12.86
N ASN A 218 8.83 -26.72 14.08
CA ASN A 218 10.25 -26.93 14.40
C ASN A 218 11.20 -25.91 13.75
N LEU A 219 10.72 -24.68 13.49
CA LEU A 219 11.48 -23.59 12.86
C LEU A 219 11.94 -22.52 13.85
N TYR A 220 11.56 -22.63 15.12
CA TYR A 220 11.79 -21.56 16.09
C TYR A 220 13.28 -21.26 16.30
N GLU A 221 14.12 -22.25 16.49
CA GLU A 221 15.55 -22.04 16.73
C GLU A 221 16.26 -21.51 15.49
N GLU A 222 15.90 -21.99 14.29
CA GLU A 222 16.43 -21.49 13.02
C GLU A 222 16.10 -20.01 12.81
N VAL A 223 14.84 -19.61 13.01
CA VAL A 223 14.41 -18.21 12.89
C VAL A 223 15.08 -17.32 13.92
N LYS A 224 15.29 -17.82 15.13
CA LYS A 224 15.98 -17.13 16.22
C LYS A 224 17.46 -16.90 15.88
N GLU A 225 18.14 -17.89 15.33
CA GLU A 225 19.53 -17.79 14.87
C GLU A 225 19.66 -16.74 13.77
N ILE A 226 18.86 -16.83 12.71
CA ILE A 226 18.82 -15.85 11.62
C ILE A 226 18.54 -14.42 12.15
N SER A 227 17.59 -14.29 13.08
CA SER A 227 17.27 -12.99 13.71
C SER A 227 18.45 -12.42 14.48
N SER A 228 19.20 -13.27 15.20
CA SER A 228 20.41 -12.88 15.95
C SER A 228 21.54 -12.43 15.02
N GLU A 229 21.74 -13.16 13.92
CA GLU A 229 22.72 -12.79 12.88
C GLU A 229 22.39 -11.44 12.25
N LEU A 230 21.13 -11.24 11.85
CA LEU A 230 20.66 -9.96 11.29
C LEU A 230 20.86 -8.82 12.28
N GLN A 231 20.52 -9.00 13.57
CA GLN A 231 20.76 -7.98 14.58
C GLN A 231 22.25 -7.64 14.72
N THR A 232 23.14 -8.63 14.62
CA THR A 232 24.57 -8.45 14.67
C THR A 232 25.07 -7.68 13.47
N ILE A 233 24.58 -8.00 12.27
CA ILE A 233 24.89 -7.26 11.03
C ILE A 233 24.44 -5.80 11.17
N PHE A 234 23.20 -5.55 11.63
CA PHE A 234 22.69 -4.20 11.83
C PHE A 234 23.51 -3.40 12.87
N LYS A 235 23.90 -4.02 13.97
CA LYS A 235 24.75 -3.36 15.00
C LYS A 235 26.14 -3.00 14.48
N ASN A 236 26.71 -3.84 13.63
CA ASN A 236 28.07 -3.67 13.10
C ASN A 236 28.12 -2.85 11.81
N THR A 237 26.97 -2.56 11.21
CA THR A 237 26.90 -1.74 10.00
C THR A 237 26.84 -0.25 10.38
N SER A 238 27.84 0.50 9.95
CA SER A 238 27.80 1.96 10.06
C SER A 238 26.86 2.54 9.01
N PHE A 239 25.72 3.05 9.44
CA PHE A 239 24.80 3.76 8.55
C PHE A 239 25.24 5.21 8.42
N ILE A 240 25.38 5.69 7.19
CA ILE A 240 25.51 7.13 6.94
C ILE A 240 24.17 7.82 7.15
N SER A 241 24.21 9.05 7.67
CA SER A 241 22.98 9.83 7.79
C SER A 241 22.39 10.13 6.41
N TYR A 242 21.07 10.38 6.34
CA TYR A 242 20.40 10.76 5.10
C TYR A 242 21.07 12.01 4.48
N GLN A 243 21.47 12.97 5.30
CA GLN A 243 22.16 14.19 4.84
C GLN A 243 23.53 13.88 4.22
N GLU A 244 24.28 12.95 4.79
CA GLU A 244 25.55 12.48 4.22
C GLU A 244 25.36 11.70 2.94
N LEU A 245 24.30 10.86 2.86
CA LEU A 245 23.93 10.14 1.64
C LEU A 245 23.61 11.13 0.52
N ILE A 246 22.77 12.14 0.78
CA ILE A 246 22.42 13.16 -0.20
C ILE A 246 23.64 13.94 -0.65
N LYS A 247 24.53 14.33 0.27
CA LYS A 247 25.80 15.00 -0.10
C LYS A 247 26.68 14.14 -1.03
N LYS A 248 26.69 12.82 -0.84
CA LYS A 248 27.45 11.89 -1.68
C LYS A 248 26.80 11.64 -3.03
N LEU A 249 25.46 11.74 -3.13
CA LEU A 249 24.69 11.56 -4.36
C LEU A 249 24.50 12.86 -5.15
N SER A 250 24.68 14.01 -4.52
CA SER A 250 24.65 15.31 -5.19
C SER A 250 25.96 15.47 -5.96
N ILE A 251 25.94 15.18 -7.24
CA ILE A 251 26.99 15.45 -8.20
C ILE A 251 26.86 16.88 -8.70
#